data_d98c8a30bcb02227e415aeebdf91ab40
#
_entry.id   d98c8a30bcb02227e415aeebdf91ab40
#
_cell.length_a   1.000
_cell.length_b   1.000
_cell.length_c   1.000
_cell.angle_alpha   90.00
_cell.angle_beta   90.00
_cell.angle_gamma   90.00
#
_symmetry.space_group_name_H-M   'P 1'
#
loop_
_entity.id
_entity.type
_entity.pdbx_description
1 polymer ?
#
loop_
_entity_poly.entity_id
_entity_poly.type
_entity_poly.pdbx_seq_one_letter_code
_entity_poly.pdbx_strand_id
1 'polypeptide(L)'
;MTVHRLIGSPLAAIIFLVTAGTVSAQTQKELLDELDRTIEEAESYVSAKEVRIKTIENTLHSRGVSPERQYRIYGELFDEYQPFNYGKAVENLDKQMEIAMLLGDKSKLNDVYLKEAMLNTAAGEFLEARNDLARVDTTIFTKEQEIAYCNVQQRFWFDYDENQKGADKSMLRKVAYYRERLLALADPSSSLSRYVTVRKYIDEKNFAQADFINRHSLSRMDPASHDYANLAYFQARICESLNRREDMKNWFIRSAMADIKTATKDNASLFSLADALFKDGDYARAFKYSSFSLEDAIAFDAKLRQWQISAILPAVQKSYTDIQQTHQKKTRNMLVAMYVLVFLHKSADGKLTAGPIWDFDWGVLSYNVSPQARNGLVNRDSFWYARLFDDPDFKAAVKSRWNELLPQLKTIPAYIDEMEKALQASAELNFKMWDPAEDASQNGGVIVNGDERMTYNAAVERLKKIYEERLEIISKNL
;
A
#
# COMPACT_ATOMS: atom_id res chain seq x y z
N MET A 1 69.01 -38.56 -43.62
CA MET A 1 69.27 -39.16 -42.30
C MET A 1 68.82 -38.18 -41.22
N THR A 2 68.02 -38.68 -40.38
CA THR A 2 67.75 -38.42 -38.96
C THR A 2 66.91 -37.22 -38.59
N VAL A 3 65.70 -37.57 -38.25
CA VAL A 3 64.69 -36.97 -37.40
C VAL A 3 65.29 -36.44 -36.06
N HIS A 4 64.84 -35.26 -35.62
CA HIS A 4 64.56 -35.10 -34.20
C HIS A 4 63.45 -34.09 -33.94
N ARG A 5 62.44 -34.58 -33.25
CA ARG A 5 61.34 -33.90 -32.59
C ARG A 5 61.84 -32.96 -31.47
N LEU A 6 61.20 -31.85 -31.24
CA LEU A 6 61.04 -31.20 -29.94
C LEU A 6 59.72 -30.41 -30.00
N ILE A 7 58.72 -30.98 -29.48
CA ILE A 7 58.01 -30.83 -28.21
C ILE A 7 57.86 -29.36 -27.78
N GLY A 8 56.67 -28.91 -27.91
CA GLY A 8 55.83 -27.90 -27.40
C GLY A 8 56.16 -27.14 -26.15
N SER A 9 55.82 -25.89 -26.18
CA SER A 9 55.55 -25.08 -24.98
C SER A 9 54.11 -24.60 -25.06
N PRO A 10 53.33 -24.73 -24.00
CA PRO A 10 51.96 -24.30 -24.02
C PRO A 10 51.88 -22.82 -23.90
N LEU A 11 51.13 -22.19 -24.81
CA LEU A 11 50.63 -20.85 -24.64
C LEU A 11 49.84 -20.78 -23.31
N ALA A 12 50.32 -20.00 -22.39
CA ALA A 12 49.57 -19.56 -21.23
C ALA A 12 48.45 -18.65 -21.74
N ALA A 13 47.28 -19.21 -21.89
CA ALA A 13 46.06 -18.43 -22.05
C ALA A 13 45.80 -17.71 -20.71
N ILE A 14 46.11 -16.44 -20.65
CA ILE A 14 45.69 -15.55 -19.60
C ILE A 14 44.18 -15.38 -19.76
N ILE A 15 43.44 -16.17 -19.03
CA ILE A 15 42.00 -15.97 -18.85
C ILE A 15 41.88 -14.75 -17.94
N PHE A 16 41.65 -13.59 -18.54
CA PHE A 16 41.07 -12.44 -17.83
C PHE A 16 39.67 -12.84 -17.39
N LEU A 17 39.53 -13.35 -16.18
CA LEU A 17 38.25 -13.37 -15.47
C LEU A 17 37.86 -11.93 -15.21
N VAL A 18 37.15 -11.35 -16.16
CA VAL A 18 36.30 -10.18 -15.90
C VAL A 18 35.24 -10.70 -14.95
N THR A 19 35.44 -10.49 -13.66
CA THR A 19 34.38 -10.52 -12.68
C THR A 19 33.46 -9.33 -12.99
N ALA A 20 32.66 -9.48 -14.02
CA ALA A 20 31.43 -8.70 -14.13
C ALA A 20 30.64 -9.08 -12.89
N GLY A 21 30.64 -8.20 -11.89
CA GLY A 21 29.70 -8.28 -10.80
C GLY A 21 28.33 -8.43 -11.43
N THR A 22 27.79 -9.62 -11.40
CA THR A 22 26.40 -9.86 -11.72
C THR A 22 25.61 -9.09 -10.66
N VAL A 23 25.19 -7.87 -11.00
CA VAL A 23 24.08 -7.26 -10.30
C VAL A 23 22.95 -8.27 -10.49
N SER A 24 22.70 -9.08 -9.47
CA SER A 24 21.59 -10.03 -9.46
C SER A 24 20.35 -9.22 -9.77
N ALA A 25 19.69 -9.55 -10.89
CA ALA A 25 18.44 -8.89 -11.22
C ALA A 25 17.48 -9.15 -10.05
N GLN A 26 17.00 -8.07 -9.42
CA GLN A 26 16.04 -8.16 -8.32
C GLN A 26 14.85 -9.01 -8.76
N THR A 27 14.47 -9.97 -7.93
CA THR A 27 13.26 -10.76 -8.17
C THR A 27 12.03 -9.87 -8.05
N GLN A 28 10.95 -10.22 -8.72
CA GLN A 28 9.69 -9.45 -8.61
C GLN A 28 9.21 -9.34 -7.15
N LYS A 29 9.42 -10.40 -6.36
CA LYS A 29 9.08 -10.37 -4.93
C LYS A 29 9.88 -9.31 -4.19
N GLU A 30 11.18 -9.22 -4.40
CA GLU A 30 12.04 -8.20 -3.77
C GLU A 30 11.62 -6.78 -4.18
N LEU A 31 11.24 -6.58 -5.45
CA LEU A 31 10.72 -5.31 -5.94
C LEU A 31 9.39 -4.93 -5.28
N LEU A 32 8.47 -5.90 -5.11
CA LEU A 32 7.20 -5.67 -4.41
C LEU A 32 7.42 -5.35 -2.93
N ASP A 33 8.34 -6.05 -2.28
CA ASP A 33 8.69 -5.81 -0.87
C ASP A 33 9.38 -4.44 -0.69
N GLU A 34 10.15 -3.98 -1.70
CA GLU A 34 10.72 -2.62 -1.72
C GLU A 34 9.62 -1.56 -1.92
N LEU A 35 8.67 -1.79 -2.82
CA LEU A 35 7.52 -0.90 -3.00
C LEU A 35 6.68 -0.80 -1.74
N ASP A 36 6.42 -1.94 -1.06
CA ASP A 36 5.68 -1.95 0.20
C ASP A 36 6.34 -1.05 1.26
N ARG A 37 7.67 -1.11 1.39
CA ARG A 37 8.45 -0.21 2.27
C ARG A 37 8.41 1.24 1.80
N THR A 38 8.52 1.48 0.48
CA THR A 38 8.44 2.84 -0.08
C THR A 38 7.09 3.50 0.21
N ILE A 39 5.99 2.73 0.19
CA ILE A 39 4.66 3.21 0.58
C ILE A 39 4.61 3.55 2.08
N GLU A 40 5.21 2.71 2.94
CA GLU A 40 5.27 2.97 4.38
C GLU A 40 6.10 4.22 4.71
N GLU A 41 7.10 4.55 3.90
CA GLU A 41 7.94 5.73 4.03
C GLU A 41 7.37 6.97 3.31
N ALA A 42 6.22 6.89 2.62
CA ALA A 42 5.69 7.94 1.75
C ALA A 42 5.53 9.29 2.45
N GLU A 43 5.12 9.30 3.71
CA GLU A 43 4.95 10.52 4.51
C GLU A 43 6.28 11.27 4.70
N SER A 44 7.40 10.57 4.77
CA SER A 44 8.72 11.19 4.87
C SER A 44 9.11 11.95 3.59
N TYR A 45 8.76 11.41 2.41
CA TYR A 45 8.99 12.09 1.13
C TYR A 45 8.08 13.30 0.95
N VAL A 46 6.82 13.20 1.37
CA VAL A 46 5.88 14.32 1.42
C VAL A 46 6.42 15.43 2.31
N SER A 47 6.83 15.11 3.53
CA SER A 47 7.40 16.08 4.48
C SER A 47 8.66 16.76 3.93
N ALA A 48 9.55 16.03 3.25
CA ALA A 48 10.73 16.58 2.61
C ALA A 48 10.36 17.55 1.49
N LYS A 49 9.32 17.26 0.71
CA LYS A 49 8.79 18.16 -0.32
C LYS A 49 8.20 19.43 0.28
N GLU A 50 7.41 19.31 1.34
CA GLU A 50 6.81 20.45 2.05
C GLU A 50 7.88 21.38 2.63
N VAL A 51 8.98 20.84 3.16
CA VAL A 51 10.11 21.64 3.62
C VAL A 51 10.76 22.42 2.46
N ARG A 52 10.91 21.81 1.27
CA ARG A 52 11.42 22.53 0.08
C ARG A 52 10.47 23.65 -0.33
N ILE A 53 9.18 23.36 -0.44
CA ILE A 53 8.14 24.35 -0.76
C ILE A 53 8.19 25.51 0.22
N LYS A 54 8.20 25.24 1.52
CA LYS A 54 8.28 26.28 2.56
C LYS A 54 9.57 27.12 2.45
N THR A 55 10.67 26.51 2.05
CA THR A 55 11.92 27.23 1.83
C THR A 55 11.79 28.22 0.68
N ILE A 56 11.12 27.82 -0.41
CA ILE A 56 10.86 28.71 -1.55
C ILE A 56 9.88 29.82 -1.13
N GLU A 57 8.78 29.49 -0.43
CA GLU A 57 7.81 30.46 0.08
C GLU A 57 8.46 31.52 0.98
N ASN A 58 9.38 31.13 1.86
CA ASN A 58 10.09 32.07 2.72
C ASN A 58 10.90 33.09 1.94
N THR A 59 11.31 32.81 0.70
CA THR A 59 12.01 33.79 -0.14
C THR A 59 11.11 34.93 -0.61
N LEU A 60 9.77 34.71 -0.70
CA LEU A 60 8.79 35.76 -1.02
C LEU A 60 8.69 36.81 0.09
N HIS A 61 8.88 36.40 1.35
CA HIS A 61 8.76 37.26 2.52
C HIS A 61 10.05 38.09 2.81
N SER A 62 11.09 37.94 1.98
CA SER A 62 12.31 38.69 2.10
C SER A 62 12.09 40.18 1.70
N ARG A 63 12.74 41.11 2.40
CA ARG A 63 12.58 42.56 2.10
C ARG A 63 13.08 42.87 0.68
N GLY A 64 12.27 43.61 -0.09
CA GLY A 64 12.68 44.16 -1.39
C GLY A 64 12.69 43.15 -2.54
N VAL A 65 11.88 42.10 -2.52
CA VAL A 65 11.71 41.18 -3.65
C VAL A 65 11.01 41.91 -4.80
N SER A 66 11.72 42.07 -5.95
CA SER A 66 11.14 42.70 -7.13
C SER A 66 10.01 41.87 -7.76
N PRO A 67 9.08 42.47 -8.53
CA PRO A 67 8.03 41.76 -9.24
C PRO A 67 8.57 40.64 -10.14
N GLU A 68 9.68 40.88 -10.84
CA GLU A 68 10.32 39.86 -11.71
C GLU A 68 10.82 38.65 -10.89
N ARG A 69 11.33 38.90 -9.67
CA ARG A 69 11.77 37.84 -8.77
C ARG A 69 10.57 37.10 -8.16
N GLN A 70 9.51 37.83 -7.80
CA GLN A 70 8.27 37.21 -7.34
C GLN A 70 7.69 36.30 -8.44
N TYR A 71 7.63 36.76 -9.69
CA TYR A 71 7.17 35.95 -10.82
C TYR A 71 7.95 34.61 -10.92
N ARG A 72 9.27 34.65 -10.76
CA ARG A 72 10.12 33.44 -10.79
C ARG A 72 9.84 32.53 -9.62
N ILE A 73 9.73 33.08 -8.41
CA ILE A 73 9.46 32.29 -7.19
C ILE A 73 8.09 31.57 -7.29
N TYR A 74 7.06 32.28 -7.76
CA TYR A 74 5.75 31.62 -7.98
C TYR A 74 5.83 30.56 -9.08
N GLY A 75 6.71 30.71 -10.07
CA GLY A 75 7.00 29.67 -11.06
C GLY A 75 7.65 28.42 -10.42
N GLU A 76 8.64 28.61 -9.54
CA GLU A 76 9.27 27.53 -8.79
C GLU A 76 8.26 26.82 -7.86
N LEU A 77 7.38 27.57 -7.21
CA LEU A 77 6.29 27.02 -6.41
C LEU A 77 5.29 26.23 -7.26
N PHE A 78 4.93 26.74 -8.43
CA PHE A 78 4.10 26.01 -9.38
C PHE A 78 4.73 24.67 -9.76
N ASP A 79 6.01 24.64 -10.10
CA ASP A 79 6.73 23.43 -10.50
C ASP A 79 6.77 22.37 -9.36
N GLU A 80 6.87 22.80 -8.09
CA GLU A 80 6.77 21.91 -6.94
C GLU A 80 5.34 21.43 -6.69
N TYR A 81 4.33 22.29 -6.86
CA TYR A 81 2.93 21.93 -6.59
C TYR A 81 2.27 21.18 -7.73
N GLN A 82 2.71 21.35 -8.99
CA GLN A 82 2.10 20.73 -10.17
C GLN A 82 1.91 19.21 -10.05
N PRO A 83 2.89 18.40 -9.61
CA PRO A 83 2.69 16.97 -9.41
C PRO A 83 2.12 16.60 -8.03
N PHE A 84 1.89 17.59 -7.15
CA PHE A 84 1.63 17.37 -5.72
C PHE A 84 0.26 17.85 -5.24
N ASN A 85 -0.16 19.06 -5.66
CA ASN A 85 -1.43 19.65 -5.26
C ASN A 85 -1.96 20.59 -6.33
N TYR A 86 -3.01 20.19 -7.04
CA TYR A 86 -3.59 20.94 -8.15
C TYR A 86 -4.06 22.35 -7.72
N GLY A 87 -4.81 22.45 -6.62
CA GLY A 87 -5.32 23.75 -6.16
C GLY A 87 -4.21 24.76 -5.87
N LYS A 88 -3.14 24.31 -5.19
CA LYS A 88 -1.96 25.14 -4.93
C LYS A 88 -1.19 25.50 -6.19
N ALA A 89 -1.12 24.60 -7.17
CA ALA A 89 -0.52 24.89 -8.46
C ALA A 89 -1.28 26.03 -9.17
N VAL A 90 -2.62 25.96 -9.19
CA VAL A 90 -3.47 27.04 -9.76
C VAL A 90 -3.26 28.36 -9.01
N GLU A 91 -3.30 28.37 -7.67
CA GLU A 91 -3.07 29.59 -6.87
C GLU A 91 -1.74 30.28 -7.23
N ASN A 92 -0.67 29.51 -7.47
CA ASN A 92 0.62 30.07 -7.83
C ASN A 92 0.66 30.59 -9.28
N LEU A 93 -0.06 29.96 -10.21
CA LEU A 93 -0.23 30.49 -11.57
C LEU A 93 -1.03 31.78 -11.58
N ASP A 94 -2.11 31.89 -10.78
CA ASP A 94 -2.85 33.14 -10.62
C ASP A 94 -1.95 34.29 -10.15
N LYS A 95 -1.05 34.02 -9.20
CA LYS A 95 -0.06 35.02 -8.75
C LYS A 95 0.95 35.38 -9.82
N GLN A 96 1.42 34.39 -10.60
CA GLN A 96 2.27 34.69 -11.76
C GLN A 96 1.55 35.55 -12.79
N MET A 97 0.24 35.28 -13.04
CA MET A 97 -0.57 36.05 -13.97
C MET A 97 -0.73 37.51 -13.50
N GLU A 98 -1.11 37.73 -12.23
CA GLU A 98 -1.21 39.07 -11.64
C GLU A 98 0.07 39.89 -11.86
N ILE A 99 1.23 39.27 -11.62
CA ILE A 99 2.52 39.95 -11.77
C ILE A 99 2.85 40.18 -13.24
N ALA A 100 2.59 39.22 -14.13
CA ALA A 100 2.81 39.39 -15.57
C ALA A 100 1.97 40.54 -16.14
N MET A 101 0.72 40.67 -15.68
CA MET A 101 -0.16 41.82 -16.01
C MET A 101 0.38 43.13 -15.46
N LEU A 102 0.84 43.16 -14.20
CA LEU A 102 1.46 44.35 -13.59
C LEU A 102 2.69 44.81 -14.36
N LEU A 103 3.51 43.91 -14.85
CA LEU A 103 4.69 44.18 -15.65
C LEU A 103 4.36 44.56 -17.11
N GLY A 104 3.13 44.32 -17.56
CA GLY A 104 2.75 44.49 -18.97
C GLY A 104 3.48 43.53 -19.92
N ASP A 105 4.02 42.41 -19.41
CA ASP A 105 4.85 41.48 -20.13
C ASP A 105 4.01 40.37 -20.78
N LYS A 106 3.70 40.54 -22.07
CA LYS A 106 2.91 39.58 -22.85
C LYS A 106 3.59 38.22 -22.98
N SER A 107 4.93 38.16 -22.98
CA SER A 107 5.65 36.88 -23.05
C SER A 107 5.45 36.08 -21.76
N LYS A 108 5.53 36.73 -20.59
CA LYS A 108 5.22 36.07 -19.31
C LYS A 108 3.76 35.61 -19.21
N LEU A 109 2.80 36.35 -19.79
CA LEU A 109 1.41 35.92 -19.88
C LEU A 109 1.27 34.66 -20.73
N ASN A 110 1.97 34.55 -21.87
CA ASN A 110 2.01 33.33 -22.66
C ASN A 110 2.52 32.15 -21.86
N ASP A 111 3.57 32.30 -21.05
CA ASP A 111 4.12 31.23 -20.22
C ASP A 111 3.07 30.75 -19.23
N VAL A 112 2.33 31.66 -18.60
CA VAL A 112 1.26 31.30 -17.64
C VAL A 112 0.12 30.55 -18.35
N TYR A 113 -0.38 31.05 -19.46
CA TYR A 113 -1.46 30.38 -20.22
C TYR A 113 -1.06 28.99 -20.70
N LEU A 114 0.19 28.79 -21.10
CA LEU A 114 0.70 27.47 -21.49
C LEU A 114 0.79 26.51 -20.30
N LYS A 115 1.17 27.00 -19.13
CA LYS A 115 1.21 26.22 -17.90
C LYS A 115 -0.20 25.84 -17.43
N GLU A 116 -1.17 26.81 -17.45
CA GLU A 116 -2.57 26.55 -17.13
C GLU A 116 -3.17 25.52 -18.08
N ALA A 117 -2.96 25.68 -19.39
CA ALA A 117 -3.46 24.74 -20.39
C ALA A 117 -2.90 23.32 -20.19
N MET A 118 -1.62 23.18 -19.82
CA MET A 118 -1.01 21.89 -19.52
C MET A 118 -1.61 21.27 -18.26
N LEU A 119 -1.75 22.05 -17.19
CA LEU A 119 -2.31 21.61 -15.92
C LEU A 119 -3.78 21.17 -16.08
N ASN A 120 -4.60 21.99 -16.75
CA ASN A 120 -6.00 21.70 -17.04
C ASN A 120 -6.17 20.47 -17.94
N THR A 121 -5.27 20.28 -18.93
CA THR A 121 -5.23 19.06 -19.74
C THR A 121 -4.97 17.82 -18.89
N ALA A 122 -4.01 17.88 -17.99
CA ALA A 122 -3.66 16.77 -17.09
C ALA A 122 -4.80 16.45 -16.10
N ALA A 123 -5.54 17.47 -15.66
CA ALA A 123 -6.70 17.29 -14.79
C ALA A 123 -7.95 16.78 -15.52
N GLY A 124 -7.97 16.82 -16.87
CA GLY A 124 -9.13 16.46 -17.69
C GLY A 124 -10.14 17.61 -17.89
N GLU A 125 -9.77 18.84 -17.49
CA GLU A 125 -10.56 20.06 -17.66
C GLU A 125 -10.31 20.65 -19.06
N PHE A 126 -10.79 19.92 -20.10
CA PHE A 126 -10.49 20.22 -21.50
C PHE A 126 -11.08 21.53 -22.02
N LEU A 127 -12.18 22.00 -21.45
CA LEU A 127 -12.78 23.27 -21.85
C LEU A 127 -11.87 24.44 -21.41
N GLU A 128 -11.43 24.40 -20.17
CA GLU A 128 -10.51 25.35 -19.57
C GLU A 128 -9.18 25.36 -20.32
N ALA A 129 -8.59 24.18 -20.54
CA ALA A 129 -7.35 24.05 -21.31
C ALA A 129 -7.44 24.66 -22.71
N ARG A 130 -8.58 24.47 -23.40
CA ARG A 130 -8.81 25.09 -24.73
C ARG A 130 -8.94 26.60 -24.63
N ASN A 131 -9.60 27.12 -23.61
CA ASN A 131 -9.74 28.55 -23.39
C ASN A 131 -8.38 29.20 -23.13
N ASP A 132 -7.51 28.56 -22.32
CA ASP A 132 -6.16 29.05 -22.05
C ASP A 132 -5.30 29.05 -23.33
N LEU A 133 -5.35 27.98 -24.13
CA LEU A 133 -4.66 27.92 -25.42
C LEU A 133 -5.13 29.01 -26.40
N ALA A 134 -6.41 29.43 -26.33
CA ALA A 134 -6.93 30.51 -27.17
C ALA A 134 -6.46 31.92 -26.75
N ARG A 135 -5.98 32.09 -25.51
CA ARG A 135 -5.41 33.36 -24.99
C ARG A 135 -3.94 33.55 -25.39
N VAL A 136 -3.26 32.51 -25.84
CA VAL A 136 -1.84 32.54 -26.20
C VAL A 136 -1.62 33.36 -27.46
N ASP A 137 -0.75 34.36 -27.40
CA ASP A 137 -0.31 35.13 -28.56
C ASP A 137 0.88 34.47 -29.24
N THR A 138 0.57 33.70 -30.31
CA THR A 138 1.57 32.93 -31.05
C THR A 138 2.54 33.80 -31.89
N THR A 139 2.23 35.09 -32.04
CA THR A 139 3.05 36.03 -32.89
C THR A 139 4.33 36.50 -32.21
N ILE A 140 4.41 36.34 -30.87
CA ILE A 140 5.53 36.82 -30.06
C ILE A 140 6.35 35.68 -29.42
N PHE A 141 6.15 34.43 -29.86
CA PHE A 141 6.79 33.28 -29.25
C PHE A 141 8.31 33.37 -29.20
N THR A 142 8.90 33.04 -28.06
CA THR A 142 10.25 32.54 -27.99
C THR A 142 10.28 31.08 -28.49
N LYS A 143 11.47 30.57 -28.78
CA LYS A 143 11.65 29.18 -29.18
C LYS A 143 11.12 28.20 -28.08
N GLU A 144 11.38 28.52 -26.83
CA GLU A 144 10.95 27.74 -25.67
C GLU A 144 9.42 27.73 -25.56
N GLN A 145 8.78 28.89 -25.78
CA GLN A 145 7.33 29.00 -25.79
C GLN A 145 6.68 28.23 -26.94
N GLU A 146 7.31 28.24 -28.11
CA GLU A 146 6.83 27.45 -29.24
C GLU A 146 6.91 25.93 -28.96
N ILE A 147 8.03 25.49 -28.34
CA ILE A 147 8.16 24.09 -27.89
C ILE A 147 7.10 23.75 -26.85
N ALA A 148 6.89 24.59 -25.83
CA ALA A 148 5.88 24.42 -24.81
C ALA A 148 4.47 24.36 -25.41
N TYR A 149 4.13 25.28 -26.32
CA TYR A 149 2.85 25.29 -27.03
C TYR A 149 2.62 24.01 -27.82
N CYS A 150 3.60 23.55 -28.56
CA CYS A 150 3.50 22.27 -29.30
C CYS A 150 3.32 21.09 -28.34
N ASN A 151 3.99 21.12 -27.18
CA ASN A 151 3.85 20.07 -26.16
C ASN A 151 2.43 20.06 -25.57
N VAL A 152 1.89 21.21 -25.19
CA VAL A 152 0.52 21.32 -24.68
C VAL A 152 -0.48 20.87 -25.74
N GLN A 153 -0.36 21.36 -26.97
CA GLN A 153 -1.27 21.03 -28.07
C GLN A 153 -1.29 19.52 -28.39
N GLN A 154 -0.12 18.88 -28.49
CA GLN A 154 -0.06 17.44 -28.80
C GLN A 154 -0.66 16.61 -27.66
N ARG A 155 -0.44 17.02 -26.39
CA ARG A 155 -1.01 16.35 -25.23
C ARG A 155 -2.53 16.56 -25.14
N PHE A 156 -2.99 17.81 -25.29
CA PHE A 156 -4.41 18.15 -25.27
C PHE A 156 -5.21 17.34 -26.29
N TRP A 157 -4.79 17.32 -27.56
CA TRP A 157 -5.52 16.60 -28.59
C TRP A 157 -5.48 15.09 -28.40
N PHE A 158 -4.40 14.55 -27.85
CA PHE A 158 -4.27 13.14 -27.52
C PHE A 158 -5.20 12.75 -26.35
N ASP A 159 -5.10 13.42 -25.21
CA ASP A 159 -5.87 13.12 -24.01
C ASP A 159 -7.37 13.38 -24.25
N TYR A 160 -7.71 14.39 -25.04
CA TYR A 160 -9.09 14.66 -25.44
C TYR A 160 -9.66 13.54 -26.33
N ASP A 161 -8.92 13.05 -27.35
CA ASP A 161 -9.35 11.96 -28.20
C ASP A 161 -9.53 10.66 -27.41
N GLU A 162 -8.59 10.32 -26.53
CA GLU A 162 -8.72 9.16 -25.65
C GLU A 162 -9.96 9.25 -24.75
N ASN A 163 -10.27 10.41 -24.21
CA ASN A 163 -11.45 10.61 -23.38
C ASN A 163 -12.77 10.51 -24.16
N GLN A 164 -12.75 10.79 -25.47
CA GLN A 164 -13.87 10.60 -26.41
C GLN A 164 -13.93 9.19 -27.01
N LYS A 165 -13.18 8.23 -26.46
CA LYS A 165 -13.06 6.83 -26.94
C LYS A 165 -12.29 6.65 -28.25
N GLY A 166 -11.40 7.57 -28.59
CA GLY A 166 -10.34 7.36 -29.58
C GLY A 166 -10.80 7.08 -31.00
N ALA A 167 -11.67 7.89 -31.57
CA ALA A 167 -12.25 7.59 -32.91
C ALA A 167 -11.96 8.67 -33.97
N ASP A 168 -11.43 9.84 -33.62
CA ASP A 168 -11.32 10.94 -34.57
C ASP A 168 -9.91 11.06 -35.19
N LYS A 169 -9.78 10.57 -36.43
CA LYS A 169 -8.54 10.72 -37.21
C LYS A 169 -8.08 12.15 -37.40
N SER A 170 -8.96 13.15 -37.23
CA SER A 170 -8.59 14.57 -37.35
C SER A 170 -7.79 15.02 -36.15
N MET A 171 -8.12 14.53 -34.94
CA MET A 171 -7.37 14.80 -33.72
C MET A 171 -5.99 14.16 -33.75
N LEU A 172 -5.90 12.91 -34.17
CA LEU A 172 -4.59 12.23 -34.32
C LEU A 172 -3.67 12.94 -35.33
N ARG A 173 -4.21 13.55 -36.39
CA ARG A 173 -3.41 14.38 -37.30
C ARG A 173 -2.85 15.65 -36.63
N LYS A 174 -3.63 16.27 -35.73
CA LYS A 174 -3.14 17.41 -34.94
C LYS A 174 -2.04 16.98 -33.97
N VAL A 175 -2.24 15.85 -33.29
CA VAL A 175 -1.19 15.26 -32.42
C VAL A 175 0.10 15.06 -33.21
N ALA A 176 0.05 14.43 -34.38
CA ALA A 176 1.23 14.20 -35.22
C ALA A 176 1.91 15.52 -35.65
N TYR A 177 1.12 16.49 -36.10
CA TYR A 177 1.63 17.80 -36.52
C TYR A 177 2.40 18.52 -35.41
N TYR A 178 1.80 18.66 -34.22
CA TYR A 178 2.45 19.37 -33.12
C TYR A 178 3.64 18.59 -32.57
N ARG A 179 3.59 17.27 -32.57
CA ARG A 179 4.69 16.41 -32.15
C ARG A 179 5.89 16.53 -33.07
N GLU A 180 5.71 16.49 -34.37
CA GLU A 180 6.80 16.66 -35.35
C GLU A 180 7.42 18.04 -35.24
N ARG A 181 6.60 19.09 -35.10
CA ARG A 181 7.09 20.46 -34.90
C ARG A 181 7.89 20.59 -33.61
N LEU A 182 7.42 20.00 -32.49
CA LEU A 182 8.15 19.97 -31.25
C LEU A 182 9.53 19.29 -31.41
N LEU A 183 9.55 18.10 -32.00
CA LEU A 183 10.80 17.36 -32.18
C LEU A 183 11.79 18.04 -33.12
N ALA A 184 11.31 18.87 -34.07
CA ALA A 184 12.16 19.66 -34.93
C ALA A 184 12.80 20.89 -34.21
N LEU A 185 12.13 21.41 -33.18
CA LEU A 185 12.56 22.58 -32.43
C LEU A 185 13.37 22.22 -31.18
N ALA A 186 12.99 21.19 -30.46
CA ALA A 186 13.59 20.82 -29.19
C ALA A 186 14.97 20.17 -29.36
N ASP A 187 15.80 20.28 -28.33
CA ASP A 187 17.06 19.53 -28.24
C ASP A 187 16.77 18.03 -28.22
N PRO A 188 17.32 17.24 -29.15
CA PRO A 188 17.15 15.80 -29.17
C PRO A 188 17.61 15.09 -27.89
N SER A 189 18.55 15.69 -27.15
CA SER A 189 19.05 15.17 -25.86
C SER A 189 18.19 15.54 -24.65
N SER A 190 17.18 16.41 -24.82
CA SER A 190 16.30 16.82 -23.73
C SER A 190 15.37 15.69 -23.24
N SER A 191 14.96 15.75 -21.98
CA SER A 191 13.96 14.81 -21.42
C SER A 191 12.66 14.84 -22.20
N LEU A 192 12.21 16.03 -22.60
CA LEU A 192 11.00 16.23 -23.39
C LEU A 192 11.09 15.53 -24.75
N SER A 193 12.19 15.69 -25.48
CA SER A 193 12.38 15.04 -26.77
C SER A 193 12.38 13.51 -26.66
N ARG A 194 13.04 12.98 -25.63
CA ARG A 194 13.02 11.52 -25.35
C ARG A 194 11.61 11.02 -25.06
N TYR A 195 10.91 11.71 -24.15
CA TYR A 195 9.53 11.39 -23.80
C TYR A 195 8.61 11.37 -25.04
N VAL A 196 8.63 12.43 -25.83
CA VAL A 196 7.79 12.59 -27.01
C VAL A 196 8.14 11.56 -28.10
N THR A 197 9.43 11.24 -28.25
CA THR A 197 9.90 10.22 -29.21
C THR A 197 9.42 8.83 -28.83
N VAL A 198 9.55 8.46 -27.56
CA VAL A 198 9.04 7.15 -27.06
C VAL A 198 7.54 7.05 -27.27
N ARG A 199 6.80 8.11 -26.89
CA ARG A 199 5.35 8.18 -27.09
C ARG A 199 4.96 8.05 -28.56
N LYS A 200 5.67 8.70 -29.47
CA LYS A 200 5.47 8.59 -30.92
C LYS A 200 5.53 7.12 -31.38
N TYR A 201 6.58 6.39 -31.01
CA TYR A 201 6.73 4.99 -31.43
C TYR A 201 5.68 4.06 -30.80
N ILE A 202 5.21 4.37 -29.57
CA ILE A 202 4.10 3.64 -28.94
C ILE A 202 2.81 3.82 -29.77
N ASP A 203 2.48 5.07 -30.13
CA ASP A 203 1.26 5.39 -30.88
C ASP A 203 1.30 4.82 -32.31
N GLU A 204 2.50 4.79 -32.94
CA GLU A 204 2.75 4.14 -34.21
C GLU A 204 2.80 2.59 -34.12
N LYS A 205 2.60 2.02 -32.92
CA LYS A 205 2.70 0.58 -32.62
C LYS A 205 4.08 -0.02 -32.96
N ASN A 206 5.11 0.81 -33.07
CA ASN A 206 6.49 0.36 -33.24
C ASN A 206 7.14 0.08 -31.88
N PHE A 207 6.61 -0.93 -31.19
CA PHE A 207 7.00 -1.24 -29.81
C PHE A 207 8.46 -1.69 -29.69
N ALA A 208 9.04 -2.30 -30.73
CA ALA A 208 10.45 -2.70 -30.71
C ALA A 208 11.38 -1.47 -30.66
N GLN A 209 11.10 -0.44 -31.44
CA GLN A 209 11.88 0.80 -31.44
C GLN A 209 11.65 1.59 -30.16
N ALA A 210 10.40 1.63 -29.66
CA ALA A 210 10.05 2.23 -28.39
C ALA A 210 10.82 1.58 -27.24
N ASP A 211 10.83 0.24 -27.15
CA ASP A 211 11.54 -0.53 -26.11
C ASP A 211 13.04 -0.22 -26.12
N PHE A 212 13.67 -0.22 -27.31
CA PHE A 212 15.10 0.05 -27.45
C PHE A 212 15.48 1.46 -26.95
N ILE A 213 14.79 2.49 -27.45
CA ILE A 213 15.09 3.89 -27.09
C ILE A 213 14.79 4.15 -25.63
N ASN A 214 13.67 3.63 -25.11
CA ASN A 214 13.24 3.89 -23.75
C ASN A 214 14.16 3.23 -22.72
N ARG A 215 14.56 1.96 -22.92
CA ARG A 215 15.54 1.27 -22.07
C ARG A 215 16.88 1.98 -22.03
N HIS A 216 17.34 2.46 -23.19
CA HIS A 216 18.57 3.23 -23.28
C HIS A 216 18.48 4.55 -22.50
N SER A 217 17.34 5.23 -22.53
CA SER A 217 17.09 6.43 -21.74
C SER A 217 17.08 6.14 -20.25
N LEU A 218 16.30 5.14 -19.83
CA LEU A 218 16.17 4.73 -18.42
C LEU A 218 17.50 4.33 -17.77
N SER A 219 18.40 3.68 -18.53
CA SER A 219 19.70 3.24 -18.00
C SER A 219 20.64 4.38 -17.60
N ARG A 220 20.32 5.63 -17.96
CA ARG A 220 21.13 6.82 -17.72
C ARG A 220 20.46 7.85 -16.80
N MET A 221 19.28 7.53 -16.29
CA MET A 221 18.49 8.44 -15.45
C MET A 221 18.57 8.03 -13.98
N ASP A 222 18.40 9.04 -13.13
CA ASP A 222 18.22 8.81 -11.71
C ASP A 222 16.87 8.11 -11.46
N PRO A 223 16.87 6.89 -10.85
CA PRO A 223 15.65 6.17 -10.54
C PRO A 223 14.72 6.88 -9.54
N ALA A 224 15.20 7.92 -8.85
CA ALA A 224 14.40 8.73 -7.93
C ALA A 224 13.91 10.04 -8.57
N SER A 225 13.90 10.16 -9.90
CA SER A 225 13.41 11.33 -10.60
C SER A 225 12.01 11.13 -11.18
N HIS A 226 11.25 12.22 -11.30
CA HIS A 226 9.92 12.19 -11.94
C HIS A 226 10.02 11.82 -13.43
N ASP A 227 11.07 12.27 -14.14
CA ASP A 227 11.30 11.88 -15.53
C ASP A 227 11.51 10.37 -15.69
N TYR A 228 12.22 9.75 -14.74
CA TYR A 228 12.36 8.29 -14.71
C TYR A 228 11.01 7.61 -14.50
N ALA A 229 10.17 8.10 -13.59
CA ALA A 229 8.85 7.56 -13.34
C ALA A 229 8.01 7.52 -14.62
N ASN A 230 7.99 8.62 -15.38
CA ASN A 230 7.26 8.74 -16.64
C ASN A 230 7.74 7.72 -17.69
N LEU A 231 9.07 7.63 -17.89
CA LEU A 231 9.61 6.68 -18.88
C LEU A 231 9.48 5.21 -18.41
N ALA A 232 9.56 4.94 -17.11
CA ALA A 232 9.30 3.62 -16.55
C ALA A 232 7.84 3.19 -16.74
N TYR A 233 6.89 4.12 -16.59
CA TYR A 233 5.48 3.87 -16.93
C TYR A 233 5.32 3.48 -18.41
N PHE A 234 5.95 4.22 -19.33
CA PHE A 234 5.92 3.85 -20.75
C PHE A 234 6.58 2.50 -21.02
N GLN A 235 7.67 2.19 -20.31
CA GLN A 235 8.31 0.89 -20.44
C GLN A 235 7.36 -0.24 -20.03
N ALA A 236 6.59 -0.04 -18.99
CA ALA A 236 5.55 -1.00 -18.60
C ALA A 236 4.49 -1.17 -19.68
N ARG A 237 4.00 -0.06 -20.27
CA ARG A 237 3.00 -0.10 -21.36
C ARG A 237 3.55 -0.76 -22.64
N ILE A 238 4.83 -0.55 -22.95
CA ILE A 238 5.52 -1.23 -24.05
C ILE A 238 5.60 -2.74 -23.78
N CYS A 239 5.99 -3.14 -22.56
CA CYS A 239 6.05 -4.55 -22.16
C CYS A 239 4.66 -5.20 -22.22
N GLU A 240 3.61 -4.50 -21.81
CA GLU A 240 2.22 -4.96 -21.94
C GLU A 240 1.86 -5.24 -23.40
N SER A 241 2.15 -4.32 -24.31
CA SER A 241 1.90 -4.46 -25.75
C SER A 241 2.70 -5.58 -26.39
N LEU A 242 3.86 -5.90 -25.81
CA LEU A 242 4.72 -7.02 -26.24
C LEU A 242 4.41 -8.34 -25.50
N ASN A 243 3.32 -8.40 -24.71
CA ASN A 243 2.93 -9.55 -23.89
C ASN A 243 4.00 -10.02 -22.89
N ARG A 244 4.88 -9.12 -22.43
CA ARG A 244 5.89 -9.37 -21.40
C ARG A 244 5.35 -8.99 -20.02
N ARG A 245 4.44 -9.82 -19.48
CA ARG A 245 3.64 -9.50 -18.29
C ARG A 245 4.49 -9.27 -17.04
N GLU A 246 5.51 -10.08 -16.79
CA GLU A 246 6.38 -9.93 -15.60
C GLU A 246 7.22 -8.64 -15.70
N ASP A 247 7.80 -8.37 -16.86
CA ASP A 247 8.52 -7.12 -17.10
C ASP A 247 7.60 -5.90 -16.93
N MET A 248 6.38 -5.99 -17.42
CA MET A 248 5.36 -4.93 -17.25
C MET A 248 5.17 -4.59 -15.76
N LYS A 249 4.93 -5.60 -14.91
CA LYS A 249 4.76 -5.39 -13.48
C LYS A 249 6.02 -4.78 -12.85
N ASN A 250 7.19 -5.30 -13.18
CA ASN A 250 8.47 -4.79 -12.67
C ASN A 250 8.68 -3.31 -13.03
N TRP A 251 8.26 -2.87 -14.22
CA TRP A 251 8.37 -1.48 -14.62
C TRP A 251 7.32 -0.58 -13.97
N PHE A 252 6.09 -1.07 -13.77
CA PHE A 252 5.10 -0.35 -12.96
C PHE A 252 5.55 -0.17 -11.51
N ILE A 253 6.19 -1.19 -10.90
CA ILE A 253 6.76 -1.08 -9.55
C ILE A 253 7.81 0.03 -9.49
N ARG A 254 8.76 0.05 -10.44
CA ARG A 254 9.84 1.05 -10.48
C ARG A 254 9.30 2.46 -10.70
N SER A 255 8.31 2.61 -11.59
CA SER A 255 7.63 3.89 -11.82
C SER A 255 6.91 4.36 -10.56
N ALA A 256 6.12 3.50 -9.91
CA ALA A 256 5.40 3.84 -8.69
C ALA A 256 6.34 4.25 -7.54
N MET A 257 7.46 3.52 -7.36
CA MET A 257 8.47 3.91 -6.36
C MET A 257 9.07 5.28 -6.64
N ALA A 258 9.35 5.60 -7.90
CA ALA A 258 9.89 6.91 -8.29
C ALA A 258 8.88 8.04 -8.03
N ASP A 259 7.60 7.83 -8.37
CA ASP A 259 6.53 8.78 -8.09
C ASP A 259 6.37 9.03 -6.58
N ILE A 260 6.35 7.97 -5.75
CA ILE A 260 6.24 8.10 -4.30
C ILE A 260 7.46 8.85 -3.72
N LYS A 261 8.68 8.51 -4.15
CA LYS A 261 9.92 9.16 -3.68
C LYS A 261 9.99 10.65 -4.07
N THR A 262 9.35 11.05 -5.16
CA THR A 262 9.23 12.46 -5.57
C THR A 262 7.98 13.16 -5.02
N ALA A 263 7.19 12.45 -4.20
CA ALA A 263 5.89 12.91 -3.71
C ALA A 263 4.96 13.35 -4.84
N THR A 264 4.94 12.60 -5.94
CA THR A 264 4.00 12.79 -7.05
C THR A 264 2.69 12.11 -6.72
N LYS A 265 1.59 12.87 -6.71
CA LYS A 265 0.26 12.38 -6.30
C LYS A 265 -0.58 11.84 -7.47
N ASP A 266 -0.31 12.22 -8.70
CA ASP A 266 -0.93 11.61 -9.89
C ASP A 266 -0.15 10.34 -10.30
N ASN A 267 -0.30 9.28 -9.50
CA ASN A 267 0.42 8.02 -9.66
C ASN A 267 -0.39 7.00 -10.46
N ALA A 268 -0.25 7.03 -11.80
CA ALA A 268 -0.92 6.08 -12.69
C ALA A 268 -0.35 4.66 -12.60
N SER A 269 0.94 4.53 -12.27
CA SER A 269 1.66 3.26 -12.26
C SER A 269 1.19 2.34 -11.15
N LEU A 270 0.97 2.88 -9.95
CA LEU A 270 0.53 2.11 -8.79
C LEU A 270 -0.86 1.52 -9.00
N PHE A 271 -1.78 2.30 -9.60
CA PHE A 271 -3.11 1.83 -9.95
C PHE A 271 -3.07 0.74 -11.03
N SER A 272 -2.26 0.91 -12.08
CA SER A 272 -2.09 -0.10 -13.13
C SER A 272 -1.48 -1.39 -12.59
N LEU A 273 -0.54 -1.29 -11.66
CA LEU A 273 0.03 -2.44 -10.95
C LEU A 273 -1.02 -3.14 -10.09
N ALA A 274 -1.85 -2.38 -9.36
CA ALA A 274 -2.91 -2.94 -8.53
C ALA A 274 -3.91 -3.75 -9.35
N ASP A 275 -4.31 -3.26 -10.53
CA ASP A 275 -5.17 -4.01 -11.47
C ASP A 275 -4.50 -5.30 -11.97
N ALA A 276 -3.20 -5.25 -12.29
CA ALA A 276 -2.45 -6.43 -12.70
C ALA A 276 -2.36 -7.48 -11.59
N LEU A 277 -2.09 -7.05 -10.34
CA LEU A 277 -2.02 -7.93 -9.16
C LEU A 277 -3.39 -8.50 -8.80
N PHE A 278 -4.45 -7.71 -8.95
CA PHE A 278 -5.83 -8.21 -8.79
C PHE A 278 -6.13 -9.37 -9.75
N LYS A 279 -5.75 -9.23 -11.02
CA LYS A 279 -5.90 -10.30 -12.04
C LYS A 279 -5.02 -11.53 -11.76
N ASP A 280 -3.92 -11.35 -11.04
CA ASP A 280 -3.02 -12.45 -10.62
C ASP A 280 -3.46 -13.10 -9.29
N GLY A 281 -4.47 -12.55 -8.61
CA GLY A 281 -4.99 -13.08 -7.34
C GLY A 281 -4.26 -12.57 -6.09
N ASP A 282 -3.31 -11.62 -6.21
CA ASP A 282 -2.74 -10.91 -5.06
C ASP A 282 -3.67 -9.77 -4.62
N TYR A 283 -4.79 -10.16 -4.02
CA TYR A 283 -5.83 -9.22 -3.61
C TYR A 283 -5.39 -8.31 -2.45
N ALA A 284 -4.44 -8.74 -1.64
CA ALA A 284 -3.93 -7.96 -0.52
C ALA A 284 -3.17 -6.73 -1.01
N ARG A 285 -2.19 -6.93 -1.90
CA ARG A 285 -1.45 -5.82 -2.50
C ARG A 285 -2.32 -5.01 -3.45
N ALA A 286 -3.19 -5.65 -4.22
CA ALA A 286 -4.15 -4.94 -5.08
C ALA A 286 -5.01 -3.96 -4.28
N PHE A 287 -5.53 -4.35 -3.12
CA PHE A 287 -6.30 -3.48 -2.24
C PHE A 287 -5.43 -2.37 -1.63
N LYS A 288 -4.26 -2.72 -1.05
CA LYS A 288 -3.32 -1.75 -0.46
C LYS A 288 -2.94 -0.66 -1.48
N TYR A 289 -2.55 -1.05 -2.69
CA TYR A 289 -2.08 -0.13 -3.72
C TYR A 289 -3.20 0.70 -4.34
N SER A 290 -4.38 0.11 -4.56
CA SER A 290 -5.54 0.88 -5.03
C SER A 290 -5.99 1.91 -4.01
N SER A 291 -6.00 1.58 -2.71
CA SER A 291 -6.38 2.49 -1.64
C SER A 291 -5.40 3.66 -1.54
N PHE A 292 -4.10 3.37 -1.52
CA PHE A 292 -3.07 4.42 -1.51
C PHE A 292 -3.15 5.32 -2.74
N SER A 293 -3.34 4.74 -3.94
CA SER A 293 -3.51 5.52 -5.18
C SER A 293 -4.76 6.40 -5.17
N LEU A 294 -5.84 5.95 -4.52
CA LEU A 294 -7.06 6.76 -4.36
C LEU A 294 -6.83 7.92 -3.39
N GLU A 295 -6.18 7.69 -2.25
CA GLU A 295 -5.81 8.74 -1.29
C GLU A 295 -4.96 9.83 -1.95
N ASP A 296 -3.95 9.43 -2.73
CA ASP A 296 -3.12 10.35 -3.50
C ASP A 296 -3.93 11.13 -4.55
N ALA A 297 -4.82 10.46 -5.29
CA ALA A 297 -5.67 11.12 -6.28
C ALA A 297 -6.67 12.12 -5.65
N ILE A 298 -7.17 11.83 -4.45
CA ILE A 298 -8.02 12.75 -3.68
C ILE A 298 -7.19 13.95 -3.20
N ALA A 299 -6.01 13.72 -2.66
CA ALA A 299 -5.11 14.79 -2.18
C ALA A 299 -4.66 15.73 -3.30
N PHE A 300 -4.50 15.21 -4.51
CA PHE A 300 -4.17 15.99 -5.72
C PHE A 300 -5.37 16.71 -6.32
N ASP A 301 -6.59 16.27 -6.05
CA ASP A 301 -7.86 16.68 -6.73
C ASP A 301 -7.93 16.22 -8.19
N ALA A 302 -7.40 15.03 -8.49
CA ALA A 302 -7.45 14.41 -9.82
C ALA A 302 -8.81 13.75 -10.08
N LYS A 303 -9.82 14.50 -10.50
CA LYS A 303 -11.21 14.02 -10.69
C LYS A 303 -11.31 12.79 -11.59
N LEU A 304 -10.59 12.77 -12.71
CA LEU A 304 -10.57 11.65 -13.65
C LEU A 304 -9.98 10.39 -13.02
N ARG A 305 -8.88 10.53 -12.29
CA ARG A 305 -8.21 9.40 -11.61
C ARG A 305 -9.06 8.83 -10.49
N GLN A 306 -9.66 9.68 -9.69
CA GLN A 306 -10.60 9.27 -8.63
C GLN A 306 -11.74 8.43 -9.19
N TRP A 307 -12.33 8.83 -10.31
CA TRP A 307 -13.37 8.07 -10.98
C TRP A 307 -12.88 6.70 -11.49
N GLN A 308 -11.72 6.64 -12.14
CA GLN A 308 -11.15 5.40 -12.64
C GLN A 308 -10.89 4.38 -11.52
N ILE A 309 -10.30 4.82 -10.40
CA ILE A 309 -10.00 3.97 -9.25
C ILE A 309 -11.30 3.53 -8.56
N SER A 310 -12.23 4.45 -8.36
CA SER A 310 -13.52 4.17 -7.71
C SER A 310 -14.37 3.15 -8.47
N ALA A 311 -14.18 3.01 -9.77
CA ALA A 311 -14.89 2.03 -10.58
C ALA A 311 -14.49 0.57 -10.27
N ILE A 312 -13.23 0.31 -9.91
CA ILE A 312 -12.74 -1.05 -9.66
C ILE A 312 -12.52 -1.37 -8.18
N LEU A 313 -12.30 -0.36 -7.34
CA LEU A 313 -12.00 -0.54 -5.92
C LEU A 313 -13.01 -1.41 -5.15
N PRO A 314 -14.34 -1.29 -5.37
CA PRO A 314 -15.32 -2.15 -4.68
C PRO A 314 -15.13 -3.65 -5.00
N ALA A 315 -14.76 -4.00 -6.24
CA ALA A 315 -14.50 -5.39 -6.62
C ALA A 315 -13.23 -5.92 -5.95
N VAL A 316 -12.18 -5.11 -5.91
CA VAL A 316 -10.92 -5.43 -5.22
C VAL A 316 -11.15 -5.61 -3.72
N GLN A 317 -11.87 -4.68 -3.09
CA GLN A 317 -12.21 -4.72 -1.66
C GLN A 317 -13.04 -5.95 -1.31
N LYS A 318 -14.05 -6.27 -2.11
CA LYS A 318 -14.88 -7.46 -1.91
C LYS A 318 -14.03 -8.74 -1.96
N SER A 319 -13.20 -8.90 -2.98
CA SER A 319 -12.34 -10.08 -3.13
C SER A 319 -11.35 -10.21 -1.98
N TYR A 320 -10.75 -9.12 -1.53
CA TYR A 320 -9.88 -9.08 -0.35
C TYR A 320 -10.63 -9.52 0.92
N THR A 321 -11.81 -8.96 1.16
CA THR A 321 -12.65 -9.27 2.33
C THR A 321 -13.09 -10.73 2.33
N ASP A 322 -13.51 -11.28 1.19
CA ASP A 322 -13.94 -12.67 1.04
C ASP A 322 -12.79 -13.65 1.39
N ILE A 323 -11.57 -13.33 0.98
CA ILE A 323 -10.38 -14.11 1.32
C ILE A 323 -10.07 -14.03 2.80
N GLN A 324 -10.09 -12.84 3.39
CA GLN A 324 -9.85 -12.65 4.82
C GLN A 324 -10.86 -13.46 5.65
N GLN A 325 -12.13 -13.41 5.29
CA GLN A 325 -13.16 -14.22 5.96
C GLN A 325 -12.93 -15.71 5.78
N THR A 326 -12.49 -16.14 4.59
CA THR A 326 -12.18 -17.55 4.31
C THR A 326 -10.98 -18.02 5.13
N HIS A 327 -9.92 -17.21 5.22
CA HIS A 327 -8.77 -17.50 6.08
C HIS A 327 -9.15 -17.57 7.55
N GLN A 328 -9.93 -16.61 8.05
CA GLN A 328 -10.44 -16.62 9.43
C GLN A 328 -11.27 -17.88 9.71
N LYS A 329 -12.17 -18.28 8.79
CA LYS A 329 -12.94 -19.52 8.92
C LYS A 329 -12.04 -20.76 8.95
N LYS A 330 -11.04 -20.84 8.06
CA LYS A 330 -10.07 -21.95 8.02
C LYS A 330 -9.24 -22.02 9.31
N THR A 331 -8.71 -20.87 9.77
CA THR A 331 -7.95 -20.79 11.02
C THR A 331 -8.79 -21.20 12.21
N ARG A 332 -10.03 -20.69 12.32
CA ARG A 332 -10.97 -21.10 13.35
C ARG A 332 -11.26 -22.60 13.31
N ASN A 333 -11.53 -23.15 12.12
CA ASN A 333 -11.79 -24.58 11.97
C ASN A 333 -10.56 -25.43 12.31
N MET A 334 -9.36 -24.96 11.95
CA MET A 334 -8.10 -25.62 12.32
C MET A 334 -7.86 -25.57 13.83
N LEU A 335 -8.11 -24.42 14.48
CA LEU A 335 -8.02 -24.29 15.94
C LEU A 335 -9.03 -25.21 16.64
N VAL A 336 -10.26 -25.28 16.13
CA VAL A 336 -11.27 -26.23 16.65
C VAL A 336 -10.82 -27.68 16.48
N ALA A 337 -10.27 -28.04 15.32
CA ALA A 337 -9.74 -29.38 15.07
C ALA A 337 -8.54 -29.70 15.98
N MET A 338 -7.61 -28.76 16.15
CA MET A 338 -6.50 -28.89 17.08
C MET A 338 -6.98 -29.02 18.52
N TYR A 339 -7.96 -28.21 18.93
CA TYR A 339 -8.57 -28.31 20.25
C TYR A 339 -9.15 -29.69 20.49
N VAL A 340 -9.91 -30.23 19.54
CA VAL A 340 -10.49 -31.59 19.61
C VAL A 340 -9.37 -32.66 19.65
N LEU A 341 -8.32 -32.54 18.86
CA LEU A 341 -7.21 -33.49 18.80
C LEU A 341 -6.34 -33.48 20.06
N VAL A 342 -6.16 -32.32 20.68
CA VAL A 342 -5.37 -32.16 21.92
C VAL A 342 -6.10 -32.66 23.15
N PHE A 343 -7.43 -32.54 23.17
CA PHE A 343 -8.23 -32.87 24.34
C PHE A 343 -8.92 -34.25 24.30
N LEU A 344 -8.80 -34.96 23.20
CA LEU A 344 -9.28 -36.32 23.05
C LEU A 344 -8.14 -37.26 22.69
N HIS A 345 -7.85 -38.21 23.53
CA HIS A 345 -6.90 -39.28 23.22
C HIS A 345 -7.58 -40.66 23.39
N LYS A 346 -7.12 -41.58 22.59
CA LYS A 346 -7.56 -42.99 22.67
C LYS A 346 -6.39 -43.84 23.12
N SER A 347 -6.52 -44.46 24.29
CA SER A 347 -5.56 -45.46 24.74
C SER A 347 -5.62 -46.73 23.89
N ALA A 348 -4.57 -47.57 23.98
CA ALA A 348 -4.54 -48.86 23.29
C ALA A 348 -5.76 -49.75 23.62
N ASP A 349 -6.37 -49.55 24.76
CA ASP A 349 -7.54 -50.29 25.25
C ASP A 349 -8.86 -49.87 24.64
N GLY A 350 -8.82 -48.89 23.75
CA GLY A 350 -9.97 -48.57 22.89
C GLY A 350 -10.95 -47.52 23.40
N LYS A 351 -10.81 -46.95 24.59
CA LYS A 351 -11.69 -45.89 25.09
C LYS A 351 -11.14 -44.52 24.68
N LEU A 352 -12.04 -43.68 24.16
CA LEU A 352 -11.75 -42.27 23.89
C LEU A 352 -11.82 -41.52 25.21
N THR A 353 -10.73 -40.82 25.55
CA THR A 353 -10.62 -40.09 26.81
C THR A 353 -10.43 -38.60 26.48
N ALA A 354 -11.22 -37.74 27.13
CA ALA A 354 -11.02 -36.30 27.08
C ALA A 354 -9.96 -35.89 28.12
N GLY A 355 -9.04 -35.03 27.74
CA GLY A 355 -8.05 -34.46 28.65
C GLY A 355 -6.70 -34.20 28.00
N PRO A 356 -5.71 -33.57 28.66
CA PRO A 356 -5.84 -32.94 29.97
C PRO A 356 -6.70 -31.67 29.96
N ILE A 357 -7.13 -31.21 31.12
CA ILE A 357 -7.80 -29.92 31.27
C ILE A 357 -6.79 -28.81 31.04
N TRP A 358 -7.12 -27.88 30.12
CA TRP A 358 -6.26 -26.81 29.67
C TRP A 358 -6.99 -25.46 29.66
N ASP A 359 -6.32 -24.33 29.95
CA ASP A 359 -6.84 -22.95 29.92
C ASP A 359 -8.16 -22.77 30.71
N PHE A 360 -8.23 -23.37 31.87
CA PHE A 360 -9.44 -23.32 32.70
C PHE A 360 -9.72 -21.92 33.22
N ASP A 361 -8.67 -21.16 33.51
CA ASP A 361 -8.69 -19.78 33.93
C ASP A 361 -9.32 -18.87 32.87
N TRP A 362 -8.88 -19.04 31.60
CA TRP A 362 -9.37 -18.25 30.47
C TRP A 362 -10.79 -18.60 30.03
N GLY A 363 -11.09 -19.88 29.96
CA GLY A 363 -12.36 -20.39 29.42
C GLY A 363 -13.52 -20.41 30.42
N VAL A 364 -13.25 -20.54 31.71
CA VAL A 364 -14.27 -20.78 32.75
C VAL A 364 -14.34 -19.71 33.80
N LEU A 365 -13.20 -19.12 34.16
CA LEU A 365 -13.08 -18.17 35.26
C LEU A 365 -13.02 -16.72 34.79
N SER A 366 -12.84 -16.47 33.50
CA SER A 366 -12.81 -15.14 32.91
C SER A 366 -14.21 -14.53 32.78
N TYR A 367 -14.40 -13.38 33.38
CA TYR A 367 -15.70 -12.71 33.47
C TYR A 367 -16.18 -12.08 32.17
N ASN A 368 -15.29 -11.54 31.35
CA ASN A 368 -15.65 -10.76 30.14
C ASN A 368 -15.43 -11.49 28.82
N VAL A 369 -14.58 -12.51 28.78
CA VAL A 369 -14.21 -13.20 27.55
C VAL A 369 -15.16 -14.34 27.20
N SER A 370 -15.88 -14.88 28.18
CA SER A 370 -16.86 -15.94 27.96
C SER A 370 -18.17 -15.68 28.72
N PRO A 371 -19.01 -14.74 28.23
CA PRO A 371 -20.31 -14.48 28.85
C PRO A 371 -21.21 -15.73 28.92
N GLN A 372 -21.04 -16.65 27.99
CA GLN A 372 -21.77 -17.93 27.96
C GLN A 372 -21.30 -18.89 29.04
N ALA A 373 -20.06 -18.79 29.51
CA ALA A 373 -19.57 -19.60 30.61
C ALA A 373 -20.28 -19.29 31.93
N ARG A 374 -20.86 -18.10 32.08
CA ARG A 374 -21.59 -17.71 33.29
C ARG A 374 -22.93 -18.38 33.47
N ASN A 375 -23.69 -18.53 32.38
CA ASN A 375 -25.12 -18.78 32.47
C ASN A 375 -25.51 -20.18 31.95
N GLY A 376 -24.57 -21.02 31.51
CA GLY A 376 -24.89 -22.32 30.93
C GLY A 376 -23.71 -23.30 30.90
N LEU A 377 -23.94 -24.44 30.27
CA LEU A 377 -22.94 -25.46 29.98
C LEU A 377 -22.40 -25.22 28.56
N VAL A 378 -21.38 -24.36 28.43
CA VAL A 378 -20.87 -23.85 27.12
C VAL A 378 -20.55 -24.99 26.14
N ASN A 379 -19.94 -26.06 26.62
CA ASN A 379 -19.54 -27.16 25.76
C ASN A 379 -20.69 -28.09 25.43
N ARG A 380 -21.82 -28.03 26.15
CA ARG A 380 -22.99 -28.89 25.89
C ARG A 380 -23.57 -28.70 24.51
N ASP A 381 -23.58 -27.45 24.04
CA ASP A 381 -24.18 -27.05 22.76
C ASP A 381 -23.15 -27.02 21.62
N SER A 382 -21.90 -27.44 21.89
CA SER A 382 -20.86 -27.52 20.88
C SER A 382 -20.85 -28.86 20.15
N PHE A 383 -20.49 -28.83 18.89
CA PHE A 383 -20.52 -29.81 17.83
C PHE A 383 -20.64 -31.32 18.22
N TRP A 384 -19.75 -31.86 19.08
CA TRP A 384 -19.80 -33.27 19.49
C TRP A 384 -20.67 -33.48 20.73
N TYR A 385 -20.59 -32.58 21.68
CA TYR A 385 -21.30 -32.70 22.95
C TYR A 385 -22.79 -32.50 22.79
N ALA A 386 -23.25 -31.64 21.86
CA ALA A 386 -24.66 -31.48 21.55
C ALA A 386 -25.31 -32.83 21.20
N ARG A 387 -24.65 -33.62 20.32
CA ARG A 387 -25.13 -34.98 19.94
C ARG A 387 -25.08 -35.95 21.08
N LEU A 388 -24.05 -35.91 21.94
CA LEU A 388 -23.96 -36.78 23.12
C LEU A 388 -25.02 -36.41 24.17
N PHE A 389 -25.30 -35.11 24.33
CA PHE A 389 -26.36 -34.67 25.25
C PHE A 389 -27.78 -34.88 24.71
N ASP A 390 -27.98 -35.31 23.46
CA ASP A 390 -29.26 -35.79 22.97
C ASP A 390 -29.58 -37.21 23.52
N ASP A 391 -28.53 -37.97 23.88
CA ASP A 391 -28.67 -39.32 24.46
C ASP A 391 -29.03 -39.24 25.94
N PRO A 392 -30.18 -39.86 26.37
CA PRO A 392 -30.61 -39.86 27.77
C PRO A 392 -29.65 -40.61 28.71
N ASP A 393 -29.02 -41.69 28.25
CA ASP A 393 -28.08 -42.48 29.05
C ASP A 393 -26.80 -41.71 29.30
N PHE A 394 -26.30 -40.95 28.30
CA PHE A 394 -25.18 -40.07 28.47
C PHE A 394 -25.48 -38.95 29.46
N LYS A 395 -26.64 -38.30 29.36
CA LYS A 395 -27.08 -37.29 30.34
C LYS A 395 -27.12 -37.85 31.76
N ALA A 396 -27.70 -39.02 31.94
CA ALA A 396 -27.77 -39.66 33.24
C ALA A 396 -26.40 -40.00 33.80
N ALA A 397 -25.47 -40.48 32.95
CA ALA A 397 -24.10 -40.79 33.35
C ALA A 397 -23.34 -39.53 33.76
N VAL A 398 -23.46 -38.42 33.01
CA VAL A 398 -22.82 -37.11 33.33
C VAL A 398 -23.36 -36.60 34.67
N LYS A 399 -24.66 -36.61 34.87
CA LYS A 399 -25.30 -36.17 36.12
C LYS A 399 -24.87 -37.03 37.32
N SER A 400 -24.82 -38.33 37.15
CA SER A 400 -24.35 -39.26 38.18
C SER A 400 -22.89 -38.95 38.56
N ARG A 401 -22.03 -38.78 37.58
CA ARG A 401 -20.62 -38.45 37.82
C ARG A 401 -20.43 -37.08 38.44
N TRP A 402 -21.23 -36.09 38.05
CA TRP A 402 -21.24 -34.78 38.70
C TRP A 402 -21.56 -34.90 40.19
N ASN A 403 -22.63 -35.59 40.54
CA ASN A 403 -23.06 -35.76 41.92
C ASN A 403 -22.02 -36.53 42.78
N GLU A 404 -21.31 -37.46 42.20
CA GLU A 404 -20.19 -38.17 42.84
C GLU A 404 -19.00 -37.23 43.14
N LEU A 405 -18.67 -36.32 42.23
CA LEU A 405 -17.52 -35.44 42.35
C LEU A 405 -17.84 -34.15 43.15
N LEU A 406 -19.08 -33.72 43.18
CA LEU A 406 -19.48 -32.43 43.76
C LEU A 406 -19.01 -32.23 45.23
N PRO A 407 -19.00 -33.25 46.11
CA PRO A 407 -18.46 -33.09 47.46
C PRO A 407 -16.97 -32.71 47.45
N GLN A 408 -16.19 -33.31 46.57
CA GLN A 408 -14.75 -33.01 46.43
C GLN A 408 -14.54 -31.64 45.80
N LEU A 409 -15.32 -31.28 44.77
CA LEU A 409 -15.24 -29.94 44.11
C LEU A 409 -15.55 -28.81 45.11
N LYS A 410 -16.45 -29.04 46.07
CA LYS A 410 -16.77 -28.07 47.14
C LYS A 410 -15.64 -27.84 48.12
N THR A 411 -14.57 -28.64 48.15
CA THR A 411 -13.40 -28.42 49.00
C THR A 411 -12.35 -27.52 48.33
N ILE A 412 -12.47 -27.24 47.03
CA ILE A 412 -11.48 -26.42 46.30
C ILE A 412 -11.34 -24.98 46.82
N PRO A 413 -12.38 -24.28 47.25
CA PRO A 413 -12.19 -22.96 47.86
C PRO A 413 -11.24 -22.97 49.05
N ALA A 414 -11.31 -23.97 49.93
CA ALA A 414 -10.37 -24.12 51.04
C ALA A 414 -8.93 -24.38 50.58
N TYR A 415 -8.76 -25.15 49.51
CA TYR A 415 -7.45 -25.32 48.87
C TYR A 415 -6.92 -24.03 48.24
N ILE A 416 -7.78 -23.19 47.66
CA ILE A 416 -7.43 -21.86 47.17
C ILE A 416 -6.91 -20.96 48.30
N ASP A 417 -7.57 -20.99 49.49
CA ASP A 417 -7.12 -20.26 50.68
C ASP A 417 -5.73 -20.72 51.19
N GLU A 418 -5.45 -22.00 51.10
CA GLU A 418 -4.13 -22.55 51.41
C GLU A 418 -3.07 -22.04 50.43
N MET A 419 -3.37 -22.08 49.10
CA MET A 419 -2.49 -21.62 48.08
C MET A 419 -2.28 -20.09 48.11
N GLU A 420 -3.32 -19.32 48.45
CA GLU A 420 -3.22 -17.87 48.65
C GLU A 420 -2.13 -17.55 49.66
N LYS A 421 -2.17 -18.21 50.81
CA LYS A 421 -1.18 -17.98 51.89
C LYS A 421 0.24 -18.41 51.42
N ALA A 422 0.35 -19.55 50.73
CA ALA A 422 1.62 -20.05 50.27
C ALA A 422 2.27 -19.16 49.17
N LEU A 423 1.46 -18.52 48.33
CA LEU A 423 1.91 -17.69 47.22
C LEU A 423 1.99 -16.19 47.52
N GLN A 424 1.55 -15.73 48.69
CA GLN A 424 1.46 -14.31 49.05
C GLN A 424 2.76 -13.54 48.76
N ALA A 425 3.89 -14.03 49.27
CA ALA A 425 5.18 -13.37 49.07
C ALA A 425 5.62 -13.32 47.59
N SER A 426 5.30 -14.35 46.84
CA SER A 426 5.60 -14.42 45.37
C SER A 426 4.72 -13.44 44.62
N ALA A 427 3.43 -13.34 44.99
CA ALA A 427 2.49 -12.42 44.37
C ALA A 427 2.89 -10.96 44.62
N GLU A 428 3.25 -10.61 45.85
CA GLU A 428 3.74 -9.27 46.19
C GLU A 428 4.99 -8.87 45.42
N LEU A 429 5.93 -9.82 45.20
CA LEU A 429 7.13 -9.59 44.44
C LEU A 429 6.78 -9.39 42.96
N ASN A 430 5.89 -10.24 42.40
CA ASN A 430 5.42 -10.16 41.02
C ASN A 430 4.77 -8.82 40.69
N PHE A 431 3.83 -8.37 41.54
CA PHE A 431 3.16 -7.07 41.34
C PHE A 431 4.08 -5.87 41.56
N LYS A 432 5.19 -6.04 42.27
CA LYS A 432 6.24 -5.02 42.41
C LYS A 432 7.15 -4.95 41.17
N MET A 433 7.35 -6.06 40.49
CA MET A 433 8.21 -6.15 39.31
C MET A 433 7.44 -5.86 38.00
N TRP A 434 6.18 -6.20 37.97
CA TRP A 434 5.31 -6.12 36.77
C TRP A 434 4.01 -5.42 37.17
N ASP A 435 3.85 -4.16 36.76
CA ASP A 435 2.59 -3.46 36.97
C ASP A 435 1.51 -4.05 36.03
N PRO A 436 0.44 -4.64 36.55
CA PRO A 436 -0.64 -5.18 35.71
C PRO A 436 -1.26 -4.16 34.77
N ALA A 437 -1.22 -2.86 35.12
CA ALA A 437 -1.73 -1.79 34.28
C ALA A 437 -0.81 -1.47 33.08
N GLU A 438 0.52 -1.61 33.24
CA GLU A 438 1.48 -1.46 32.12
C GLU A 438 1.40 -2.63 31.14
N ASP A 439 1.24 -3.85 31.64
CA ASP A 439 1.17 -5.05 30.81
C ASP A 439 -0.13 -5.09 29.96
N ALA A 440 -1.23 -4.61 30.50
CA ALA A 440 -2.49 -4.49 29.77
C ALA A 440 -2.42 -3.51 28.57
N SER A 441 -1.57 -2.48 28.66
CA SER A 441 -1.36 -1.49 27.60
C SER A 441 -0.52 -2.03 26.43
N GLN A 442 0.41 -2.94 26.70
CA GLN A 442 1.31 -3.52 25.69
C GLN A 442 0.68 -4.66 24.90
N ASN A 443 -0.31 -5.34 25.43
CA ASN A 443 -1.00 -6.45 24.77
C ASN A 443 -2.25 -6.05 23.98
N GLY A 444 -2.30 -4.86 23.43
CA GLY A 444 -3.37 -4.43 22.53
C GLY A 444 -4.71 -4.17 23.20
N GLY A 445 -4.72 -3.80 24.47
CA GLY A 445 -5.93 -3.33 25.15
C GLY A 445 -6.95 -4.42 25.50
N VAL A 446 -6.57 -5.68 25.45
CA VAL A 446 -7.41 -6.78 25.94
C VAL A 446 -7.26 -6.85 27.46
N ILE A 447 -7.88 -5.94 28.16
CA ILE A 447 -8.09 -6.03 29.57
C ILE A 447 -9.16 -7.09 29.78
N VAL A 448 -8.69 -8.24 30.16
CA VAL A 448 -9.51 -9.43 30.26
C VAL A 448 -10.44 -9.30 31.41
N ASN A 449 -10.83 -8.35 32.04
CA ASN A 449 -11.87 -8.40 33.08
C ASN A 449 -12.30 -7.06 33.69
N GLY A 450 -11.75 -5.92 33.32
CA GLY A 450 -11.98 -4.66 34.01
C GLY A 450 -11.41 -4.68 35.45
N ASP A 451 -10.42 -5.54 35.71
CA ASP A 451 -9.87 -5.84 37.04
C ASP A 451 -8.48 -5.24 37.24
N GLU A 452 -8.14 -4.30 36.43
CA GLU A 452 -6.82 -3.70 36.25
C GLU A 452 -6.19 -3.17 37.54
N ARG A 453 -6.95 -3.11 38.61
CA ARG A 453 -6.50 -2.57 39.91
C ARG A 453 -6.91 -3.42 41.09
N MET A 454 -7.18 -4.70 40.90
CA MET A 454 -7.46 -5.59 42.01
C MET A 454 -6.20 -5.91 42.79
N THR A 455 -6.29 -5.90 44.12
CA THR A 455 -5.24 -6.49 44.95
C THR A 455 -5.26 -8.01 44.78
N TYR A 456 -4.13 -8.64 45.07
CA TYR A 456 -4.00 -10.11 44.99
C TYR A 456 -5.11 -10.80 45.80
N ASN A 457 -5.36 -10.39 47.04
CA ASN A 457 -6.39 -10.96 47.90
C ASN A 457 -7.81 -10.75 47.30
N ALA A 458 -8.09 -9.59 46.77
CA ALA A 458 -9.38 -9.31 46.13
C ALA A 458 -9.60 -10.21 44.88
N ALA A 459 -8.53 -10.46 44.12
CA ALA A 459 -8.59 -11.35 42.97
C ALA A 459 -8.83 -12.81 43.41
N VAL A 460 -8.20 -13.27 44.47
CA VAL A 460 -8.43 -14.61 45.03
C VAL A 460 -9.84 -14.76 45.58
N GLU A 461 -10.38 -13.80 46.33
CA GLU A 461 -11.77 -13.85 46.81
C GLU A 461 -12.76 -13.88 45.63
N ARG A 462 -12.48 -13.13 44.60
CA ARG A 462 -13.29 -13.18 43.37
C ARG A 462 -13.23 -14.53 42.66
N LEU A 463 -12.05 -15.13 42.56
CA LEU A 463 -11.87 -16.47 42.01
C LEU A 463 -12.72 -17.48 42.73
N LYS A 464 -12.70 -17.50 44.05
CA LYS A 464 -13.52 -18.39 44.89
C LYS A 464 -15.01 -18.21 44.61
N LYS A 465 -15.47 -16.95 44.63
CA LYS A 465 -16.85 -16.60 44.32
C LYS A 465 -17.31 -17.08 42.96
N ILE A 466 -16.55 -16.82 41.93
CA ILE A 466 -16.85 -17.28 40.55
C ILE A 466 -16.89 -18.82 40.50
N TYR A 467 -15.95 -19.47 41.18
CA TYR A 467 -15.90 -20.94 41.25
C TYR A 467 -17.16 -21.50 41.91
N GLU A 468 -17.60 -20.97 43.05
CA GLU A 468 -18.79 -21.40 43.74
C GLU A 468 -20.06 -21.15 42.92
N GLU A 469 -20.22 -19.97 42.35
CA GLU A 469 -21.31 -19.66 41.41
C GLU A 469 -21.34 -20.65 40.24
N ARG A 470 -20.18 -21.06 39.75
CA ARG A 470 -20.05 -22.00 38.65
C ARG A 470 -20.49 -23.41 39.03
N LEU A 471 -20.17 -23.88 40.20
CA LEU A 471 -20.66 -25.16 40.72
C LEU A 471 -22.21 -25.19 40.81
N GLU A 472 -22.81 -24.09 41.26
CA GLU A 472 -24.25 -23.95 41.31
C GLU A 472 -24.90 -23.96 39.92
N ILE A 473 -24.34 -23.20 38.99
CA ILE A 473 -24.83 -23.15 37.60
C ILE A 473 -24.77 -24.54 36.96
N ILE A 474 -23.66 -25.24 37.11
CA ILE A 474 -23.51 -26.60 36.54
C ILE A 474 -24.52 -27.54 37.18
N SER A 475 -24.66 -27.53 38.50
CA SER A 475 -25.60 -28.37 39.23
C SER A 475 -27.04 -28.12 38.82
N LYS A 476 -27.42 -26.90 38.51
CA LYS A 476 -28.75 -26.50 38.06
C LYS A 476 -29.06 -26.90 36.61
N ASN A 477 -28.05 -26.96 35.76
CA ASN A 477 -28.22 -27.19 34.33
C ASN A 477 -27.94 -28.62 33.87
N LEU A 478 -27.43 -29.50 34.74
CA LEU A 478 -27.34 -30.95 34.55
C LEU A 478 -28.59 -31.66 35.07
#